data_0d47892155e012aed24cf354a0ec7c8d
#
_entry.id   0d47892155e012aed24cf354a0ec7c8d
#
_cell.length_a   1.000
_cell.length_b   1.000
_cell.length_c   1.000
_cell.angle_alpha   90.00
_cell.angle_beta   90.00
_cell.angle_gamma   90.00
#
_symmetry.space_group_name_H-M   'P 1'
#
loop_
_entity.id
_entity.type
_entity.pdbx_description
1 polymer ?
#
loop_
_entity_poly.entity_id
_entity_poly.type
_entity_poly.pdbx_seq_one_letter_code
_entity_poly.pdbx_strand_id
1 'polypeptide(L)'
;MTILIVVFGVSYAGAEEKKVIASIGADGVQRVEILGGSYFFYPNHLVVKVNVPVEIRIRKEGGLFPHNFVLKAPEAGMDMEVDLSTDSKTISFTPTKAGQYPFYCDKKFLFLKSHREKGMNGIIEVQE
;
A
#
# COMPACT_ATOMS: atom_id res chain seq x y z
N MET A 1 -18.82 -46.98 -3.67
CA MET A 1 -19.41 -45.64 -3.86
C MET A 1 -18.52 -44.66 -3.15
N THR A 2 -17.71 -43.87 -3.92
CA THR A 2 -16.75 -42.93 -3.35
C THR A 2 -17.46 -41.57 -3.24
N ILE A 3 -17.65 -41.09 -2.00
CA ILE A 3 -18.23 -39.78 -1.77
C ILE A 3 -17.10 -38.76 -1.93
N LEU A 4 -17.17 -37.95 -3.00
CA LEU A 4 -16.27 -36.81 -3.18
C LEU A 4 -16.79 -35.67 -2.32
N ILE A 5 -16.14 -35.42 -1.18
CA ILE A 5 -16.44 -34.24 -0.37
C ILE A 5 -15.72 -33.09 -1.02
N VAL A 6 -16.46 -32.23 -1.74
CA VAL A 6 -15.96 -30.97 -2.24
C VAL A 6 -16.00 -29.98 -1.08
N VAL A 7 -14.86 -29.76 -0.45
CA VAL A 7 -14.74 -28.71 0.55
C VAL A 7 -14.63 -27.37 -0.20
N PHE A 8 -15.73 -26.61 -0.23
CA PHE A 8 -15.67 -25.22 -0.66
C PHE A 8 -14.96 -24.43 0.43
N GLY A 9 -13.69 -24.09 0.20
CA GLY A 9 -13.00 -23.14 1.05
C GLY A 9 -13.71 -21.79 0.98
N VAL A 10 -14.25 -21.33 2.10
CA VAL A 10 -14.74 -19.95 2.20
C VAL A 10 -13.50 -19.06 2.24
N SER A 11 -13.16 -18.46 1.10
CA SER A 11 -12.18 -17.39 1.10
C SER A 11 -12.86 -16.16 1.70
N TYR A 12 -12.45 -15.78 2.90
CA TYR A 12 -12.80 -14.47 3.43
C TYR A 12 -12.23 -13.43 2.46
N ALA A 13 -13.12 -12.55 1.97
CA ALA A 13 -12.72 -11.45 1.11
C ALA A 13 -11.97 -10.39 1.94
N GLY A 14 -10.70 -10.67 2.27
CA GLY A 14 -9.72 -9.64 2.51
C GLY A 14 -9.45 -8.95 1.17
N ALA A 15 -8.94 -7.72 1.18
CA ALA A 15 -8.49 -7.06 -0.03
C ALA A 15 -7.58 -8.01 -0.80
N GLU A 16 -7.92 -8.31 -2.06
CA GLU A 16 -7.07 -9.12 -2.93
C GLU A 16 -5.67 -8.51 -2.98
N GLU A 17 -4.65 -9.33 -2.80
CA GLU A 17 -3.29 -8.88 -2.96
C GLU A 17 -3.03 -8.54 -4.44
N LYS A 18 -2.63 -7.29 -4.68
CA LYS A 18 -2.14 -6.85 -5.97
C LYS A 18 -0.69 -6.43 -5.82
N LYS A 19 0.20 -7.28 -6.33
CA LYS A 19 1.65 -7.09 -6.30
C LYS A 19 2.11 -6.39 -7.55
N VAL A 20 2.90 -5.34 -7.39
CA VAL A 20 3.54 -4.61 -8.49
C VAL A 20 5.01 -4.40 -8.18
N ILE A 21 5.87 -4.73 -9.16
CA ILE A 21 7.28 -4.39 -9.12
C ILE A 21 7.42 -2.99 -9.73
N ALA A 22 8.02 -2.06 -8.99
CA ALA A 22 8.20 -0.70 -9.46
C ALA A 22 9.07 -0.65 -10.73
N SER A 23 8.67 0.17 -11.70
CA SER A 23 9.42 0.39 -12.93
C SER A 23 10.59 1.33 -12.68
N ILE A 24 11.80 0.95 -13.10
CA ILE A 24 12.98 1.82 -13.01
C ILE A 24 13.11 2.60 -14.31
N GLY A 25 13.01 3.93 -14.22
CA GLY A 25 13.17 4.83 -15.36
C GLY A 25 14.63 4.99 -15.76
N ALA A 26 14.85 5.65 -16.91
CA ALA A 26 16.18 5.97 -17.41
C ALA A 26 16.96 6.90 -16.46
N ASP A 27 16.25 7.65 -15.61
CA ASP A 27 16.80 8.51 -14.57
C ASP A 27 17.21 7.76 -13.29
N GLY A 28 17.00 6.44 -13.24
CA GLY A 28 17.33 5.61 -12.08
C GLY A 28 16.31 5.66 -10.96
N VAL A 29 15.13 6.25 -11.17
CA VAL A 29 14.08 6.35 -10.17
C VAL A 29 13.06 5.22 -10.36
N GLN A 30 12.72 4.56 -9.28
CA GLN A 30 11.66 3.54 -9.24
C GLN A 30 10.31 4.21 -9.05
N ARG A 31 9.36 3.96 -9.95
CA ARG A 31 8.04 4.60 -9.91
C ARG A 31 6.91 3.60 -9.82
N VAL A 32 5.90 3.96 -9.02
CA VAL A 32 4.66 3.21 -8.89
C VAL A 32 3.51 4.18 -8.62
N GLU A 33 2.33 3.84 -9.13
CA GLU A 33 1.10 4.59 -8.86
C GLU A 33 0.20 3.79 -7.93
N ILE A 34 -0.41 4.48 -6.96
CA ILE A 34 -1.36 3.89 -6.00
C ILE A 34 -2.67 4.67 -6.04
N LEU A 35 -3.77 3.93 -6.08
CA LEU A 35 -5.10 4.46 -5.87
C LEU A 35 -5.58 4.06 -4.47
N GLY A 36 -6.05 5.03 -3.67
CA GLY A 36 -6.71 4.77 -2.40
C GLY A 36 -8.22 4.91 -2.56
N GLY A 37 -8.96 4.05 -1.91
CA GLY A 37 -10.43 4.09 -1.89
C GLY A 37 -10.97 3.64 -0.54
N SER A 38 -12.25 3.38 -0.45
CA SER A 38 -12.92 2.93 0.78
C SER A 38 -13.05 1.41 0.75
N TYR A 39 -12.27 0.67 1.39
CA TYR A 39 -11.15 0.84 2.29
C TYR A 39 -10.00 0.00 1.75
N PHE A 40 -9.29 0.48 0.76
CA PHE A 40 -8.23 -0.26 0.06
C PHE A 40 -7.14 0.67 -0.45
N PHE A 41 -5.95 0.10 -0.67
CA PHE A 41 -4.93 0.63 -1.58
C PHE A 41 -4.78 -0.33 -2.75
N TYR A 42 -4.61 0.21 -3.95
CA TYR A 42 -4.40 -0.58 -5.15
C TYR A 42 -3.28 0.04 -6.00
N PRO A 43 -2.17 -0.67 -6.23
CA PRO A 43 -1.77 -1.95 -5.65
C PRO A 43 -1.49 -1.85 -4.15
N ASN A 44 -1.47 -2.99 -3.45
CA ASN A 44 -1.24 -3.05 -2.01
C ASN A 44 0.01 -3.83 -1.62
N HIS A 45 0.78 -4.33 -2.58
CA HIS A 45 2.07 -4.95 -2.36
C HIS A 45 3.05 -4.41 -3.40
N LEU A 46 3.95 -3.54 -2.96
CA LEU A 46 4.93 -2.91 -3.83
C LEU A 46 6.28 -3.58 -3.62
N VAL A 47 6.98 -3.86 -4.73
CA VAL A 47 8.34 -4.38 -4.69
C VAL A 47 9.29 -3.32 -5.24
N VAL A 48 10.27 -2.93 -4.44
CA VAL A 48 11.28 -1.93 -4.79
C VAL A 48 12.67 -2.44 -4.43
N LYS A 49 13.69 -1.81 -5.00
CA LYS A 49 15.10 -2.11 -4.69
C LYS A 49 15.65 -1.18 -3.63
N VAL A 50 16.49 -1.74 -2.76
CA VAL A 50 17.22 -0.98 -1.73
C VAL A 50 18.19 0.02 -2.37
N ASN A 51 18.37 1.16 -1.74
CA ASN A 51 19.29 2.23 -2.14
C ASN A 51 19.01 2.86 -3.52
N VAL A 52 17.83 2.64 -4.06
CA VAL A 52 17.38 3.24 -5.32
C VAL A 52 16.22 4.17 -5.00
N PRO A 53 16.25 5.44 -5.46
CA PRO A 53 15.15 6.38 -5.19
C PRO A 53 13.81 5.86 -5.68
N VAL A 54 12.78 6.06 -4.87
CA VAL A 54 11.39 5.67 -5.16
C VAL A 54 10.51 6.90 -5.23
N GLU A 55 9.63 6.94 -6.21
CA GLU A 55 8.52 7.87 -6.27
C GLU A 55 7.20 7.10 -6.31
N ILE A 56 6.36 7.35 -5.34
CA ILE A 56 4.98 6.87 -5.33
C ILE A 56 4.08 8.04 -5.71
N ARG A 57 3.32 7.88 -6.78
CA ARG A 57 2.27 8.81 -7.15
C ARG A 57 0.95 8.26 -6.65
N ILE A 58 0.29 9.00 -5.77
CA ILE A 58 -0.88 8.51 -5.07
C ILE A 58 -2.03 9.52 -5.09
N ARG A 59 -3.24 9.02 -5.29
CA ARG A 59 -4.48 9.78 -5.18
C ARG A 59 -5.57 8.90 -4.54
N LYS A 60 -6.64 9.53 -4.08
CA LYS A 60 -7.82 8.80 -3.64
C LYS A 60 -8.96 8.95 -4.64
N GLU A 61 -9.88 7.97 -4.63
CA GLU A 61 -11.16 8.11 -5.31
C GLU A 61 -11.96 9.27 -4.70
N GLY A 62 -12.90 9.81 -5.46
CA GLY A 62 -13.87 10.79 -4.95
C GLY A 62 -14.69 10.22 -3.80
N GLY A 63 -15.18 11.08 -2.91
CA GLY A 63 -15.99 10.69 -1.77
C GLY A 63 -15.72 11.58 -0.56
N LEU A 64 -16.55 11.40 0.47
CA LEU A 64 -16.55 12.25 1.66
C LEU A 64 -15.55 11.82 2.74
N PHE A 65 -15.07 10.56 2.67
CA PHE A 65 -14.19 10.04 3.72
C PHE A 65 -12.74 10.45 3.50
N PRO A 66 -12.09 11.01 4.53
CA PRO A 66 -10.67 11.32 4.45
C PRO A 66 -9.85 10.04 4.47
N HIS A 67 -8.75 10.05 3.73
CA HIS A 67 -7.76 8.99 3.71
C HIS A 67 -6.37 9.59 3.79
N ASN A 68 -5.43 8.83 4.33
CA ASN A 68 -4.02 9.18 4.29
C ASN A 68 -3.15 7.96 3.96
N PHE A 69 -1.89 8.22 3.70
CA PHE A 69 -0.87 7.21 3.51
C PHE A 69 0.17 7.38 4.61
N VAL A 70 0.34 6.36 5.42
CA VAL A 70 1.29 6.35 6.53
C VAL A 70 2.30 5.23 6.34
N LEU A 71 3.59 5.57 6.36
CA LEU A 71 4.69 4.63 6.28
C LEU A 71 5.73 5.02 7.31
N LYS A 72 5.85 4.23 8.37
CA LYS A 72 6.70 4.51 9.53
C LYS A 72 7.80 3.46 9.66
N ALA A 73 8.91 3.70 8.99
CA ALA A 73 10.12 2.90 9.08
C ALA A 73 11.36 3.80 8.98
N PRO A 74 11.55 4.72 9.94
CA PRO A 74 12.67 5.68 9.88
C PRO A 74 14.03 4.99 9.85
N GLU A 75 14.16 3.83 10.48
CA GLU A 75 15.38 3.03 10.45
C GLU A 75 15.77 2.54 9.05
N ALA A 76 14.81 2.51 8.14
CA ALA A 76 15.00 2.09 6.76
C ALA A 76 14.88 3.25 5.75
N GLY A 77 14.92 4.49 6.21
CA GLY A 77 14.84 5.68 5.37
C GLY A 77 13.42 6.03 4.90
N MET A 78 12.41 5.49 5.56
CA MET A 78 11.00 5.68 5.19
C MET A 78 10.21 6.19 6.39
N ASP A 79 9.84 7.47 6.37
CA ASP A 79 9.04 8.08 7.43
C ASP A 79 8.18 9.18 6.83
N MET A 80 6.93 8.83 6.49
CA MET A 80 6.01 9.77 5.89
C MET A 80 4.57 9.54 6.31
N GLU A 81 3.84 10.64 6.33
CA GLU A 81 2.41 10.68 6.58
C GLU A 81 1.83 11.77 5.67
N VAL A 82 0.99 11.37 4.73
CA VAL A 82 0.48 12.24 3.68
C VAL A 82 -1.03 12.11 3.57
N ASP A 83 -1.75 13.22 3.71
CA ASP A 83 -3.18 13.24 3.43
C ASP A 83 -3.43 13.10 1.94
N LEU A 84 -4.38 12.25 1.57
CA LEU A 84 -4.74 12.00 0.18
C LEU A 84 -5.80 12.97 -0.30
N SER A 85 -5.75 13.29 -1.57
CA SER A 85 -6.78 14.04 -2.28
C SER A 85 -7.10 13.36 -3.60
N THR A 86 -8.11 13.85 -4.31
CA THR A 86 -8.43 13.36 -5.65
C THR A 86 -7.37 13.77 -6.67
N ASP A 87 -6.60 14.84 -6.38
CA ASP A 87 -5.40 15.18 -7.13
C ASP A 87 -4.23 14.33 -6.68
N SER A 88 -3.42 13.88 -7.63
CA SER A 88 -2.25 13.06 -7.32
C SER A 88 -1.19 13.84 -6.56
N LYS A 89 -0.61 13.17 -5.57
CA LYS A 89 0.58 13.65 -4.83
C LYS A 89 1.74 12.69 -5.08
N THR A 90 2.95 13.21 -5.11
CA THR A 90 4.17 12.41 -5.24
C THR A 90 4.86 12.30 -3.89
N ILE A 91 5.13 11.06 -3.49
CA ILE A 91 5.89 10.73 -2.28
C ILE A 91 7.24 10.20 -2.73
N SER A 92 8.33 10.81 -2.26
CA SER A 92 9.69 10.44 -2.65
C SER A 92 10.50 9.99 -1.43
N PHE A 93 11.20 8.87 -1.57
CA PHE A 93 12.09 8.36 -0.53
C PHE A 93 13.13 7.41 -1.15
N THR A 94 14.17 7.09 -0.39
CA THR A 94 15.15 6.09 -0.77
C THR A 94 15.24 5.05 0.35
N PRO A 95 14.74 3.82 0.14
CA PRO A 95 14.83 2.79 1.16
C PRO A 95 16.28 2.34 1.35
N THR A 96 16.73 2.25 2.61
CA THR A 96 18.13 1.95 2.93
C THR A 96 18.35 0.55 3.48
N LYS A 97 17.27 -0.20 3.74
CA LYS A 97 17.34 -1.51 4.35
C LYS A 97 16.30 -2.44 3.74
N ALA A 98 16.74 -3.61 3.28
CA ALA A 98 15.84 -4.65 2.79
C ALA A 98 14.91 -5.15 3.90
N GLY A 99 13.69 -5.52 3.54
CA GLY A 99 12.68 -6.00 4.46
C GLY A 99 11.27 -5.76 3.94
N GLN A 100 10.29 -6.02 4.79
CA GLN A 100 8.88 -5.76 4.50
C GLN A 100 8.35 -4.71 5.47
N TYR A 101 7.75 -3.66 4.93
CA TYR A 101 7.31 -2.50 5.68
C TYR A 101 5.85 -2.22 5.40
N PRO A 102 4.98 -2.20 6.42
CA PRO A 102 3.56 -1.90 6.21
C PRO A 102 3.32 -0.42 5.93
N PHE A 103 2.39 -0.15 5.04
CA PHE A 103 1.79 1.17 4.90
C PHE A 103 0.28 1.06 5.13
N TYR A 104 -0.34 2.15 5.54
CA TYR A 104 -1.75 2.10 5.94
C TYR A 104 -2.38 3.48 5.95
N CYS A 105 -3.71 3.49 6.05
CA CYS A 105 -4.50 4.68 6.39
C CYS A 105 -4.90 4.59 7.87
N ASP A 106 -4.59 5.60 8.66
CA ASP A 106 -4.90 5.62 10.10
C ASP A 106 -6.18 6.39 10.43
N LYS A 107 -6.90 6.89 9.43
CA LYS A 107 -8.14 7.62 9.64
C LYS A 107 -9.22 6.70 10.24
N LYS A 108 -10.02 7.27 11.10
CA LYS A 108 -11.20 6.60 11.67
C LYS A 108 -12.26 7.63 12.01
N PHE A 109 -13.52 7.19 12.08
CA PHE A 109 -14.64 8.03 12.50
C PHE A 109 -15.13 7.59 13.88
N LEU A 110 -14.97 8.45 14.90
CA LEU A 110 -15.39 8.21 16.29
C LEU A 110 -14.91 6.86 16.85
N PHE A 111 -15.86 5.99 17.24
CA PHE A 111 -15.62 4.68 17.82
C PHE A 111 -15.56 3.55 16.81
N LEU A 112 -15.72 3.85 15.53
CA LEU A 112 -15.68 2.86 14.46
C LEU A 112 -14.25 2.38 14.25
N LYS A 113 -14.11 1.21 13.63
CA LYS A 113 -12.81 0.66 13.23
C LYS A 113 -12.06 1.67 12.36
N SER A 114 -10.75 1.75 12.53
CA SER A 114 -9.89 2.52 11.64
C SER A 114 -9.98 2.00 10.21
N HIS A 115 -9.65 2.83 9.23
CA HIS A 115 -9.61 2.40 7.83
C HIS A 115 -8.57 1.28 7.63
N ARG A 116 -7.47 1.29 8.40
CA ARG A 116 -6.49 0.21 8.42
C ARG A 116 -7.13 -1.13 8.82
N GLU A 117 -7.92 -1.15 9.87
CA GLU A 117 -8.62 -2.35 10.36
C GLU A 117 -9.66 -2.84 9.36
N LYS A 118 -10.18 -1.96 8.50
CA LYS A 118 -11.13 -2.30 7.44
C LYS A 118 -10.45 -2.80 6.15
N GLY A 119 -9.12 -2.88 6.12
CA GLY A 119 -8.37 -3.40 4.99
C GLY A 119 -7.56 -2.35 4.21
N MET A 120 -7.58 -1.08 4.61
CA MET A 120 -6.81 -0.03 3.95
C MET A 120 -5.35 -0.04 4.41
N ASN A 121 -4.62 -1.05 3.94
CA ASN A 121 -3.21 -1.27 4.26
C ASN A 121 -2.52 -2.01 3.11
N GLY A 122 -1.20 -2.03 3.15
CA GLY A 122 -0.38 -2.74 2.19
C GLY A 122 1.04 -2.93 2.72
N ILE A 123 1.92 -3.42 1.86
CA ILE A 123 3.31 -3.71 2.18
C ILE A 123 4.22 -3.15 1.09
N ILE A 124 5.30 -2.51 1.51
CA ILE A 124 6.46 -2.25 0.65
C ILE A 124 7.51 -3.31 0.94
N GLU A 125 7.80 -4.13 -0.05
CA GLU A 125 8.87 -5.11 0.00
C GLU A 125 10.13 -4.49 -0.63
N VAL A 126 11.15 -4.27 0.21
CA VAL A 126 12.44 -3.75 -0.23
C VAL A 126 13.38 -4.92 -0.43
N GLN A 127 13.85 -5.12 -1.65
CA GLN A 127 14.78 -6.20 -2.04
C GLN A 127 16.18 -5.64 -2.28
N GLU A 128 17.16 -6.49 -2.07
CA GLU A 128 18.54 -6.20 -2.44
C GLU A 128 18.79 -6.26 -3.95
#